data_fb8b7c30bae6d6782247d0009e1bab81
#
_entry.id   fb8b7c30bae6d6782247d0009e1bab81
#
_cell.length_a   1.000
_cell.length_b   1.000
_cell.length_c   1.000
_cell.angle_alpha   90.00
_cell.angle_beta   90.00
_cell.angle_gamma   90.00
#
_symmetry.space_group_name_H-M   'P 1'
#
loop_
_entity.id
_entity.type
_entity.pdbx_description
1 polymer ?
#
loop_
_entity_poly.entity_id
_entity_poly.type
_entity_poly.pdbx_seq_one_letter_code
_entity_poly.pdbx_strand_id
1 'polypeptide(L)'
;MFKSICVGNLGADCVTKDENGKKFTTFRVAHSERWTDAAGQQHESTQWIDCIMNDRPKVCDYLLKGTTVYVSGNTRLRCYSSEKARGFVAGVTIQVQSIELIGGKSDPVPARLYDSAGVMHDVTKCYHVDPTALSQPILMNQQGKQFAVDDNGWVLPMEQVQNVSEPGQTDSQQS
;
A
#
# COMPACT_ATOMS: atom_id res chain seq x y z
N MET A 1 19.81 -20.47 -9.30
CA MET A 1 18.62 -19.64 -9.10
C MET A 1 19.05 -18.43 -8.29
N PHE A 2 18.88 -17.21 -8.81
CA PHE A 2 19.27 -15.99 -8.11
C PHE A 2 18.01 -15.34 -7.52
N LYS A 3 17.88 -15.39 -6.21
CA LYS A 3 16.77 -14.79 -5.44
C LYS A 3 17.29 -13.69 -4.54
N SER A 4 16.48 -12.66 -4.34
CA SER A 4 16.75 -11.60 -3.38
C SER A 4 15.52 -11.36 -2.52
N ILE A 5 15.80 -10.80 -1.36
CA ILE A 5 14.85 -10.27 -0.41
C ILE A 5 15.11 -8.77 -0.30
N CYS A 6 14.07 -7.98 -0.28
CA CYS A 6 14.17 -6.54 -0.06
C CYS A 6 13.08 -6.09 0.92
N VAL A 7 13.47 -5.26 1.87
CA VAL A 7 12.57 -4.52 2.75
C VAL A 7 12.77 -3.04 2.48
N GLY A 8 11.69 -2.31 2.28
CA GLY A 8 11.76 -0.89 2.00
C GLY A 8 10.39 -0.26 1.78
N ASN A 9 10.38 1.00 1.42
CA ASN A 9 9.16 1.76 1.23
C ASN A 9 8.84 1.97 -0.25
N LEU A 10 7.56 1.94 -0.61
CA LEU A 10 7.15 2.28 -1.97
C LEU A 10 7.41 3.76 -2.27
N GLY A 11 8.08 4.03 -3.39
CA GLY A 11 8.33 5.40 -3.86
C GLY A 11 7.14 6.08 -4.51
N ALA A 12 6.22 5.27 -5.03
CA ALA A 12 4.96 5.69 -5.66
C ALA A 12 3.95 4.55 -5.53
N ASP A 13 2.69 4.84 -5.82
CA ASP A 13 1.64 3.83 -5.91
C ASP A 13 1.99 2.79 -6.98
N CYS A 14 1.55 1.55 -6.77
CA CYS A 14 1.72 0.52 -7.79
C CYS A 14 0.91 0.82 -9.06
N VAL A 15 1.38 0.30 -10.17
CA VAL A 15 0.70 0.44 -11.48
C VAL A 15 0.43 -0.95 -12.03
N THR A 16 -0.84 -1.24 -12.32
CA THR A 16 -1.22 -2.45 -13.04
C THR A 16 -1.20 -2.18 -14.54
N LYS A 17 -0.57 -3.07 -15.29
CA LYS A 17 -0.46 -3.04 -16.75
C LYS A 17 -1.08 -4.30 -17.33
N ASP A 18 -1.63 -4.17 -18.52
CA ASP A 18 -2.10 -5.28 -19.34
C ASP A 18 -1.26 -5.33 -20.62
N GLU A 19 -0.55 -6.42 -20.81
CA GLU A 19 0.19 -6.67 -22.05
C GLU A 19 -0.23 -8.03 -22.63
N ASN A 20 -0.85 -8.03 -23.78
CA ASN A 20 -1.33 -9.23 -24.49
C ASN A 20 -2.26 -10.11 -23.63
N GLY A 21 -3.18 -9.51 -22.85
CA GLY A 21 -4.11 -10.21 -21.99
C GLY A 21 -3.49 -10.77 -20.70
N LYS A 22 -2.23 -10.41 -20.42
CA LYS A 22 -1.58 -10.74 -19.15
C LYS A 22 -1.47 -9.50 -18.30
N LYS A 23 -2.16 -9.52 -17.17
CA LYS A 23 -2.08 -8.44 -16.18
C LYS A 23 -0.90 -8.67 -15.23
N PHE A 24 -0.16 -7.60 -15.01
CA PHE A 24 0.92 -7.59 -14.04
C PHE A 24 0.99 -6.22 -13.35
N THR A 25 1.47 -6.25 -12.13
CA THR A 25 1.63 -5.04 -11.31
C THR A 25 3.10 -4.71 -11.17
N THR A 26 3.43 -3.44 -11.36
CA THR A 26 4.78 -2.90 -11.20
C THR A 26 4.80 -1.86 -10.10
N PHE A 27 5.83 -1.87 -9.29
CA PHE A 27 6.09 -0.87 -8.27
C PHE A 27 7.59 -0.76 -7.99
N ARG A 28 7.99 0.30 -7.31
CA ARG A 28 9.40 0.55 -6.99
C ARG A 28 9.58 0.69 -5.49
N VAL A 29 10.55 -0.04 -4.96
CA VAL A 29 10.89 -0.06 -3.53
C VAL A 29 12.18 0.70 -3.32
N ALA A 30 12.17 1.64 -2.37
CA ALA A 30 13.34 2.33 -1.85
C ALA A 30 13.87 1.56 -0.64
N HIS A 31 15.05 0.99 -0.76
CA HIS A 31 15.80 0.42 0.34
C HIS A 31 16.86 1.43 0.77
N SER A 32 16.75 1.93 2.00
CA SER A 32 17.68 2.92 2.54
C SER A 32 18.54 2.29 3.63
N GLU A 33 19.85 2.45 3.50
CA GLU A 33 20.83 2.04 4.49
C GLU A 33 21.47 3.29 5.11
N ARG A 34 21.68 3.26 6.41
CA ARG A 34 22.38 4.30 7.15
C ARG A 34 23.56 3.69 7.87
N TRP A 35 24.72 4.30 7.75
CA TRP A 35 25.90 3.87 8.48
C TRP A 35 26.71 5.07 8.96
N THR A 36 27.52 4.85 9.98
CA THR A 36 28.45 5.85 10.50
C THR A 36 29.87 5.41 10.12
N ASP A 37 30.66 6.32 9.54
CA ASP A 37 32.03 6.04 9.19
C ASP A 37 32.95 6.10 10.42
N ALA A 38 34.23 5.77 10.21
CA ALA A 38 35.24 5.79 11.27
C ALA A 38 35.50 7.20 11.85
N ALA A 39 35.13 8.25 11.15
CA ALA A 39 35.22 9.64 11.60
C ALA A 39 33.96 10.10 12.37
N GLY A 40 32.95 9.21 12.57
CA GLY A 40 31.70 9.53 13.25
C GLY A 40 30.68 10.24 12.35
N GLN A 41 30.92 10.32 11.04
CA GLN A 41 30.03 10.95 10.09
C GLN A 41 28.91 9.96 9.66
N GLN A 42 27.65 10.42 9.68
CA GLN A 42 26.53 9.63 9.23
C GLN A 42 26.36 9.71 7.71
N HIS A 43 26.22 8.58 7.09
CA HIS A 43 25.97 8.43 5.66
C HIS A 43 24.62 7.72 5.44
N GLU A 44 23.94 8.07 4.37
CA GLU A 44 22.72 7.42 3.92
C GLU A 44 22.83 7.10 2.42
N SER A 45 22.43 5.90 2.05
CA SER A 45 22.33 5.46 0.66
C SER A 45 20.97 4.86 0.43
N THR A 46 20.32 5.26 -0.67
CA THR A 46 19.04 4.69 -1.07
C THR A 46 19.19 3.97 -2.40
N GLN A 47 18.86 2.70 -2.39
CA GLN A 47 18.81 1.85 -3.59
C GLN A 47 17.37 1.69 -4.05
N TRP A 48 17.14 1.88 -5.35
CA TRP A 48 15.83 1.73 -5.97
C TRP A 48 15.73 0.38 -6.67
N ILE A 49 14.73 -0.40 -6.27
CA ILE A 49 14.51 -1.74 -6.77
C ILE A 49 13.18 -1.78 -7.50
N ASP A 50 13.22 -2.14 -8.77
CA ASP A 50 12.02 -2.33 -9.57
C ASP A 50 11.42 -3.71 -9.26
N CYS A 51 10.13 -3.74 -8.95
CA CYS A 51 9.40 -4.96 -8.63
C CYS A 51 8.30 -5.21 -9.65
N ILE A 52 8.18 -6.45 -10.11
CA ILE A 52 7.14 -6.90 -11.04
C ILE A 52 6.50 -8.14 -10.44
N MET A 53 5.18 -8.15 -10.32
CA MET A 53 4.43 -9.33 -9.88
C MET A 53 3.25 -9.60 -10.81
N ASN A 54 2.78 -10.85 -10.83
CA ASN A 54 1.52 -11.18 -11.44
C ASN A 54 0.41 -10.39 -10.73
N ASP A 55 -0.65 -10.06 -11.47
CA ASP A 55 -1.76 -9.29 -10.92
C ASP A 55 -2.33 -9.95 -9.65
N ARG A 56 -2.34 -9.16 -8.57
CA ARG A 56 -2.91 -9.52 -7.26
C ARG A 56 -3.76 -8.36 -6.77
N PRO A 57 -4.97 -8.17 -7.31
CA PRO A 57 -5.79 -6.99 -7.04
C PRO A 57 -6.00 -6.72 -5.55
N LYS A 58 -6.16 -7.77 -4.73
CA LYS A 58 -6.32 -7.63 -3.27
C LYS A 58 -5.13 -6.97 -2.55
N VAL A 59 -3.93 -7.04 -3.12
CA VAL A 59 -2.72 -6.44 -2.54
C VAL A 59 -2.47 -5.06 -3.13
N CYS A 60 -2.85 -4.84 -4.38
CA CYS A 60 -2.59 -3.59 -5.10
C CYS A 60 -3.19 -2.36 -4.42
N ASP A 61 -4.37 -2.49 -3.80
CA ASP A 61 -5.03 -1.40 -3.09
C ASP A 61 -4.22 -0.87 -1.90
N TYR A 62 -3.32 -1.70 -1.38
CA TYR A 62 -2.47 -1.38 -0.24
C TYR A 62 -1.04 -0.99 -0.63
N LEU A 63 -0.67 -1.17 -1.91
CA LEU A 63 0.65 -0.83 -2.42
C LEU A 63 0.74 0.64 -2.84
N LEU A 64 0.67 1.51 -1.84
CA LEU A 64 0.64 2.95 -1.99
C LEU A 64 2.00 3.55 -1.64
N LYS A 65 2.26 4.75 -2.13
CA LYS A 65 3.47 5.51 -1.81
C LYS A 65 3.71 5.56 -0.30
N GLY A 66 4.89 5.15 0.13
CA GLY A 66 5.32 5.15 1.52
C GLY A 66 4.93 3.92 2.31
N THR A 67 4.18 2.96 1.74
CA THR A 67 3.94 1.66 2.37
C THR A 67 5.23 0.89 2.49
N THR A 68 5.52 0.35 3.69
CA THR A 68 6.66 -0.53 3.91
C THR A 68 6.30 -1.94 3.51
N VAL A 69 7.12 -2.56 2.67
CA VAL A 69 6.92 -3.91 2.18
C VAL A 69 8.15 -4.78 2.36
N TYR A 70 7.91 -6.06 2.61
CA TYR A 70 8.88 -7.13 2.41
C TYR A 70 8.56 -7.78 1.06
N VAL A 71 9.53 -7.88 0.19
CA VAL A 71 9.40 -8.57 -1.10
C VAL A 71 10.49 -9.61 -1.25
N SER A 72 10.13 -10.78 -1.76
CA SER A 72 11.09 -11.80 -2.16
C SER A 72 10.76 -12.34 -3.54
N GLY A 73 11.77 -12.67 -4.31
CA GLY A 73 11.57 -13.19 -5.65
C GLY A 73 12.85 -13.40 -6.45
N ASN A 74 12.67 -13.73 -7.72
CA ASN A 74 13.77 -13.94 -8.65
C ASN A 74 14.36 -12.59 -9.07
N THR A 75 15.66 -12.45 -8.98
CA THR A 75 16.37 -11.20 -9.27
C THR A 75 16.94 -11.21 -10.69
N ARG A 76 16.80 -10.09 -11.36
CA ARG A 76 17.42 -9.80 -12.66
C ARG A 76 18.18 -8.50 -12.57
N LEU A 77 19.42 -8.54 -13.02
CA LEU A 77 20.25 -7.36 -13.20
C LEU A 77 20.07 -6.85 -14.63
N ARG A 78 19.96 -5.56 -14.77
CA ARG A 78 19.89 -4.88 -16.07
C ARG A 78 20.93 -3.78 -16.10
N CYS A 79 21.50 -3.56 -17.27
CA CYS A 79 22.33 -2.40 -17.54
C CYS A 79 21.64 -1.61 -18.66
N TYR A 80 21.41 -0.34 -18.45
CA TYR A 80 20.75 0.53 -19.42
C TYR A 80 21.46 1.88 -19.49
N SER A 81 21.42 2.49 -20.66
CA SER A 81 21.92 3.85 -20.83
C SER A 81 20.96 4.86 -20.20
N SER A 82 21.51 5.79 -19.45
CA SER A 82 20.75 6.87 -18.81
C SER A 82 21.35 8.22 -19.22
N GLU A 83 20.55 9.02 -19.91
CA GLU A 83 20.91 10.40 -20.27
C GLU A 83 21.18 11.26 -19.02
N LYS A 84 20.42 11.03 -17.95
CA LYS A 84 20.54 11.75 -16.68
C LYS A 84 21.86 11.44 -15.97
N ALA A 85 22.33 10.20 -16.04
CA ALA A 85 23.63 9.77 -15.49
C ALA A 85 24.79 9.94 -16.47
N ARG A 86 24.52 10.34 -17.72
CA ARG A 86 25.50 10.45 -18.83
C ARG A 86 26.31 9.17 -19.01
N GLY A 87 25.69 8.00 -18.84
CA GLY A 87 26.37 6.72 -18.92
C GLY A 87 25.46 5.53 -18.68
N PHE A 88 26.07 4.37 -18.43
CA PHE A 88 25.35 3.15 -18.09
C PHE A 88 25.02 3.09 -16.61
N VAL A 89 23.79 2.72 -16.31
CA VAL A 89 23.29 2.53 -14.95
C VAL A 89 22.89 1.07 -14.76
N ALA A 90 23.32 0.49 -13.64
CA ALA A 90 22.83 -0.83 -13.23
C ALA A 90 21.48 -0.70 -12.54
N GLY A 91 20.52 -1.51 -12.96
CA GLY A 91 19.22 -1.63 -12.34
C GLY A 91 18.95 -3.03 -11.83
N VAL A 92 18.26 -3.13 -10.72
CA VAL A 92 17.83 -4.39 -10.12
C VAL A 92 16.32 -4.52 -10.30
N THR A 93 15.88 -5.66 -10.82
CA THR A 93 14.47 -6.00 -10.93
C THR A 93 14.20 -7.29 -10.17
N ILE A 94 13.21 -7.28 -9.28
CA ILE A 94 12.73 -8.48 -8.59
C ILE A 94 11.39 -8.91 -9.21
N GLN A 95 11.37 -10.11 -9.76
CA GLN A 95 10.11 -10.78 -10.10
C GLN A 95 9.54 -11.38 -8.83
N VAL A 96 8.56 -10.70 -8.26
CA VAL A 96 8.04 -10.96 -6.92
C VAL A 96 7.30 -12.29 -6.86
N GLN A 97 7.70 -13.15 -5.94
CA GLN A 97 7.05 -14.41 -5.59
C GLN A 97 6.23 -14.28 -4.31
N SER A 98 6.78 -13.57 -3.32
CA SER A 98 6.10 -13.26 -2.07
C SER A 98 6.21 -11.77 -1.76
N ILE A 99 5.12 -11.20 -1.25
CA ILE A 99 5.05 -9.83 -0.78
C ILE A 99 4.26 -9.82 0.52
N GLU A 100 4.77 -9.08 1.50
CA GLU A 100 4.15 -8.86 2.79
C GLU A 100 4.17 -7.37 3.10
N LEU A 101 3.07 -6.87 3.64
CA LEU A 101 2.97 -5.49 4.12
C LEU A 101 3.54 -5.45 5.54
N ILE A 102 4.52 -4.58 5.75
CA ILE A 102 5.14 -4.41 7.06
C ILE A 102 4.54 -3.17 7.72
N GLY A 103 3.84 -3.37 8.83
CA GLY A 103 3.29 -2.30 9.65
C GLY A 103 1.78 -2.35 9.81
N GLY A 104 1.33 -2.26 11.05
CA GLY A 104 -0.07 -2.15 11.44
C GLY A 104 -0.76 -3.49 11.71
N LYS A 105 -1.35 -3.60 12.89
CA LYS A 105 -2.21 -4.73 13.30
C LYS A 105 -3.62 -4.66 12.69
N SER A 106 -3.91 -3.66 11.87
CA SER A 106 -5.18 -3.50 11.14
C SER A 106 -4.90 -3.50 9.64
N ASP A 107 -5.75 -4.14 8.87
CA ASP A 107 -5.73 -4.04 7.40
C ASP A 107 -5.71 -2.56 7.02
N PRO A 108 -4.70 -2.08 6.29
CA PRO A 108 -4.66 -0.68 5.89
C PRO A 108 -5.87 -0.35 5.03
N VAL A 109 -6.44 0.82 5.25
CA VAL A 109 -7.53 1.32 4.41
C VAL A 109 -6.93 1.73 3.06
N PRO A 110 -7.48 1.27 1.92
CA PRO A 110 -7.01 1.68 0.61
C PRO A 110 -7.13 3.19 0.42
N ALA A 111 -6.19 3.80 -0.29
CA ALA A 111 -6.24 5.25 -0.57
C ALA A 111 -7.36 5.63 -1.55
N ARG A 112 -7.85 4.66 -2.33
CA ARG A 112 -8.92 4.89 -3.31
C ARG A 112 -10.13 4.07 -2.93
N LEU A 113 -11.17 4.77 -2.51
CA LEU A 113 -12.46 4.18 -2.19
C LEU A 113 -13.53 4.82 -3.06
N TYR A 114 -14.61 4.10 -3.27
CA TYR A 114 -15.73 4.51 -4.12
C TYR A 114 -17.00 4.56 -3.29
N ASP A 115 -17.80 5.57 -3.49
CA ASP A 115 -19.14 5.63 -2.92
C ASP A 115 -20.15 4.77 -3.72
N SER A 116 -21.40 4.72 -3.26
CA SER A 116 -22.47 3.98 -3.92
C SER A 116 -22.83 4.49 -5.33
N ALA A 117 -22.42 5.72 -5.65
CA ALA A 117 -22.59 6.33 -6.98
C ALA A 117 -21.38 6.03 -7.90
N GLY A 118 -20.35 5.33 -7.40
CA GLY A 118 -19.13 5.01 -8.12
C GLY A 118 -18.14 6.18 -8.20
N VAL A 119 -18.34 7.24 -7.42
CA VAL A 119 -17.42 8.36 -7.35
C VAL A 119 -16.21 7.96 -6.50
N MET A 120 -15.02 8.19 -7.03
CA MET A 120 -13.77 7.90 -6.34
C MET A 120 -13.46 8.99 -5.31
N HIS A 121 -13.19 8.57 -4.09
CA HIS A 121 -12.70 9.40 -3.01
C HIS A 121 -11.26 9.03 -2.70
N ASP A 122 -10.38 10.03 -2.72
CA ASP A 122 -8.96 9.87 -2.36
C ASP A 122 -8.84 9.97 -0.83
N VAL A 123 -8.67 8.82 -0.20
CA VAL A 123 -8.50 8.73 1.25
C VAL A 123 -7.04 9.01 1.56
N THR A 124 -6.79 10.11 2.25
CA THR A 124 -5.43 10.52 2.62
C THR A 124 -4.78 9.49 3.56
N LYS A 125 -3.47 9.61 3.79
CA LYS A 125 -2.74 8.74 4.74
C LYS A 125 -3.33 8.76 6.16
N CYS A 126 -4.13 9.74 6.49
CA CYS A 126 -4.85 9.85 7.76
C CYS A 126 -6.21 9.14 7.73
N TYR A 127 -6.54 8.44 6.64
CA TYR A 127 -7.82 7.76 6.47
C TYR A 127 -9.03 8.67 6.71
N HIS A 128 -8.95 9.89 6.19
CA HIS A 128 -9.97 10.91 6.35
C HIS A 128 -10.50 11.35 4.99
N VAL A 129 -11.82 11.51 4.90
CA VAL A 129 -12.53 12.08 3.77
C VAL A 129 -13.40 13.24 4.26
N ASP A 130 -13.76 14.14 3.36
CA ASP A 130 -14.75 15.16 3.68
C ASP A 130 -16.15 14.52 3.75
N PRO A 131 -16.78 14.41 4.93
CA PRO A 131 -18.08 13.77 5.07
C PRO A 131 -19.18 14.49 4.30
N THR A 132 -19.03 15.78 4.01
CA THR A 132 -20.02 16.56 3.25
C THR A 132 -19.98 16.23 1.75
N ALA A 133 -18.91 15.64 1.27
CA ALA A 133 -18.78 15.19 -0.12
C ALA A 133 -19.36 13.80 -0.37
N LEU A 134 -19.78 13.10 0.69
CA LEU A 134 -20.32 11.74 0.61
C LEU A 134 -21.83 11.75 0.53
N SER A 135 -22.37 10.97 -0.42
CA SER A 135 -23.82 10.71 -0.47
C SER A 135 -24.29 9.70 0.59
N GLN A 136 -23.37 8.83 1.04
CA GLN A 136 -23.61 7.84 2.10
C GLN A 136 -22.30 7.60 2.89
N PRO A 137 -22.42 7.25 4.19
CA PRO A 137 -21.25 7.04 5.06
C PRO A 137 -20.58 5.66 4.84
N ILE A 138 -20.71 5.08 3.65
CA ILE A 138 -20.12 3.79 3.28
C ILE A 138 -19.36 3.95 1.99
N LEU A 139 -18.08 3.58 2.03
CA LEU A 139 -17.19 3.51 0.87
C LEU A 139 -16.83 2.06 0.57
N MET A 140 -16.51 1.76 -0.67
CA MET A 140 -16.11 0.43 -1.12
C MET A 140 -14.77 0.51 -1.85
N ASN A 141 -13.93 -0.52 -1.69
CA ASN A 141 -12.78 -0.69 -2.57
C ASN A 141 -13.21 -1.36 -3.89
N GLN A 142 -12.28 -1.51 -4.83
CA GLN A 142 -12.53 -2.15 -6.13
C GLN A 142 -12.99 -3.62 -6.03
N GLN A 143 -12.72 -4.29 -4.89
CA GLN A 143 -13.13 -5.67 -4.63
C GLN A 143 -14.46 -5.77 -3.90
N GLY A 144 -15.13 -4.64 -3.64
CA GLY A 144 -16.41 -4.59 -2.94
C GLY A 144 -16.33 -4.70 -1.41
N LYS A 145 -15.11 -4.65 -0.82
CA LYS A 145 -14.95 -4.55 0.64
C LYS A 145 -15.42 -3.18 1.10
N GLN A 146 -16.28 -3.17 2.12
CA GLN A 146 -16.90 -1.96 2.64
C GLN A 146 -16.12 -1.37 3.81
N PHE A 147 -16.15 -0.03 3.90
CA PHE A 147 -15.57 0.79 4.94
C PHE A 147 -16.60 1.80 5.39
N ALA A 148 -16.77 1.94 6.70
CA ALA A 148 -17.63 2.96 7.25
C ALA A 148 -16.88 4.30 7.38
N VAL A 149 -17.61 5.39 7.21
CA VAL A 149 -17.10 6.75 7.49
C VAL A 149 -17.89 7.28 8.68
N ASP A 150 -17.19 7.71 9.72
CA ASP A 150 -17.83 8.33 10.88
C ASP A 150 -18.24 9.78 10.61
N ASP A 151 -18.96 10.39 11.56
CA ASP A 151 -19.49 11.77 11.44
C ASP A 151 -18.37 12.81 11.30
N ASN A 152 -17.14 12.47 11.67
CA ASN A 152 -15.97 13.32 11.56
C ASN A 152 -15.16 13.07 10.28
N GLY A 153 -15.59 12.13 9.42
CA GLY A 153 -14.91 11.78 8.18
C GLY A 153 -13.81 10.73 8.30
N TRP A 154 -13.67 10.07 9.44
CA TRP A 154 -12.69 8.99 9.59
C TRP A 154 -13.19 7.69 8.96
N VAL A 155 -12.32 7.05 8.19
CA VAL A 155 -12.63 5.79 7.49
C VAL A 155 -12.19 4.60 8.35
N LEU A 156 -13.14 3.72 8.68
CA LEU A 156 -12.94 2.56 9.53
C LEU A 156 -13.37 1.27 8.81
N PRO A 157 -12.67 0.13 8.98
CA PRO A 157 -13.15 -1.16 8.51
C PRO A 157 -14.49 -1.50 9.16
N MET A 158 -15.46 -2.01 8.37
CA MET A 158 -16.81 -2.37 8.87
C MET A 158 -16.80 -3.34 10.06
N GLU A 159 -15.79 -4.20 10.16
CA GLU A 159 -15.62 -5.13 11.27
C GLU A 159 -15.42 -4.45 12.63
N GLN A 160 -15.00 -3.18 12.66
CA GLN A 160 -14.83 -2.41 13.89
C GLN A 160 -16.11 -1.66 14.30
N VAL A 161 -17.06 -1.46 13.40
CA VAL A 161 -18.30 -0.72 13.67
C VAL A 161 -19.31 -1.57 14.43
N GLN A 162 -19.30 -2.89 14.28
CA GLN A 162 -20.23 -3.79 14.95
C GLN A 162 -19.99 -3.90 16.47
N ASN A 163 -18.85 -3.48 16.96
CA ASN A 163 -18.52 -3.50 18.39
C ASN A 163 -18.92 -2.23 19.17
N VAL A 164 -19.51 -1.23 18.50
CA VAL A 164 -19.86 0.07 19.12
C VAL A 164 -21.38 0.21 19.35
N SER A 165 -22.21 -0.71 18.86
CA SER A 165 -23.66 -0.60 18.91
C SER A 165 -24.30 -1.68 19.80
N GLU A 166 -23.95 -1.75 21.08
CA GLU A 166 -24.85 -2.28 22.12
C GLU A 166 -24.92 -1.29 23.28
N PRO A 167 -25.94 -0.43 23.32
CA PRO A 167 -26.30 0.25 24.58
C PRO A 167 -26.96 -0.80 25.47
N GLY A 168 -26.42 -0.93 26.68
CA GLY A 168 -26.83 -1.87 27.70
C GLY A 168 -28.34 -1.99 27.88
N GLN A 169 -28.80 -3.22 27.87
CA GLN A 169 -30.10 -3.58 28.44
C GLN A 169 -30.03 -3.41 29.94
N THR A 170 -30.75 -2.43 30.42
CA THR A 170 -31.13 -2.27 31.83
C THR A 170 -32.06 -3.39 32.20
N ASP A 171 -31.60 -4.35 32.95
CA ASP A 171 -32.41 -5.31 33.65
C ASP A 171 -33.17 -4.58 34.80
N SER A 172 -34.42 -4.29 34.52
CA SER A 172 -35.39 -3.97 35.51
C SER A 172 -36.08 -5.27 35.92
N GLN A 173 -35.65 -5.90 36.99
CA GLN A 173 -36.50 -6.86 37.66
C GLN A 173 -37.01 -6.24 38.98
N GLN A 174 -38.32 -6.06 38.95
CA GLN A 174 -39.13 -5.78 40.12
C GLN A 174 -39.50 -7.07 40.86
N SER A 175 -39.56 -6.94 42.15
CA SER A 175 -40.38 -7.63 43.15
C SER A 175 -40.06 -9.07 43.42
#